data_f05ba8873055a827e42da59339aba283
#
_entry.id   f05ba8873055a827e42da59339aba283
#
_cell.length_a   1.000
_cell.length_b   1.000
_cell.length_c   1.000
_cell.angle_alpha   90.00
_cell.angle_beta   90.00
_cell.angle_gamma   90.00
#
_symmetry.space_group_name_H-M   'P 1'
#
loop_
_entity.id
_entity.type
_entity.pdbx_description
1 polymer ?
#
loop_
_entity_poly.entity_id
_entity_poly.type
_entity_poly.pdbx_seq_one_letter_code
_entity_poly.pdbx_strand_id
1 'polypeptide(L)'
;MSEATQPSTSSDAPAVASKSAASETPVPGDDKDKAPAKLRCAARGVKKSFGTTPILRGVDLEIPEGSFAVLVGPSGCGKSTLLRLVAGLEECDEGTITLADRDVTRLPPRDRDVAMVFQSYALYPHLTVRDNLKFGLELRGTPRAEIDKRLDEASAMLGLGTLLDRLPKQLSGGQRQRVAMGRAIVRRPTIFLFDEPLSNLDAALRAEVRVEIRRLHDRLKATTLYVTHDQVEAMTLADTLWVLNGGQVEQKGAPLEVYERPRTKFVATFLGSPKMTMLDGVLVKEDGRYLAEGGGVRAVVDDDRFGSSLEAGREVTIGIRPHDLGLAKDGTRAVAELKVELVEALGSEAFAHGWLRASGPSVVARLDADDARQVRPGSAIPLAVAPSRVHLFDPKTGVALGL
;
A
#
# COMPACT_ATOMS: atom_id res chain seq x y z
N MET A 1 55.39 -20.22 50.98
CA MET A 1 55.31 -19.23 52.06
C MET A 1 54.43 -18.10 51.51
N SER A 2 53.29 -17.77 51.94
CA SER A 2 52.47 -17.74 53.11
C SER A 2 51.09 -17.35 52.55
N GLU A 3 50.05 -18.15 52.67
CA GLU A 3 48.94 -18.03 53.65
C GLU A 3 48.39 -16.60 53.83
N ALA A 4 47.20 -16.32 53.66
CA ALA A 4 45.88 -16.57 54.27
C ALA A 4 45.03 -15.36 53.91
N THR A 5 43.78 -15.20 53.87
CA THR A 5 42.64 -15.74 54.59
C THR A 5 41.36 -15.08 53.99
N GLN A 6 40.30 -15.79 53.80
CA GLN A 6 38.95 -15.22 53.67
C GLN A 6 38.45 -14.64 54.99
N PRO A 7 37.48 -13.75 54.94
CA PRO A 7 36.20 -14.07 55.56
C PRO A 7 34.97 -13.79 54.74
N SER A 8 34.02 -14.72 54.93
CA SER A 8 32.61 -14.71 54.55
C SER A 8 31.84 -13.57 55.23
N THR A 9 30.94 -12.90 54.49
CA THR A 9 29.72 -12.30 55.10
C THR A 9 28.54 -12.51 54.15
N SER A 10 27.59 -13.23 54.64
CA SER A 10 26.23 -13.35 54.17
C SER A 10 25.49 -12.02 54.28
N SER A 11 24.72 -11.64 53.25
CA SER A 11 23.69 -10.62 53.38
C SER A 11 22.54 -10.94 52.42
N ASP A 12 21.44 -11.30 53.06
CA ASP A 12 20.11 -11.44 52.50
C ASP A 12 19.70 -10.23 51.65
N ALA A 13 19.22 -10.47 50.46
CA ALA A 13 18.45 -9.50 49.71
C ALA A 13 17.09 -10.10 49.29
N PRO A 14 15.97 -9.40 49.49
CA PRO A 14 14.64 -9.93 49.30
C PRO A 14 14.26 -10.07 47.83
N ALA A 15 13.52 -11.15 47.53
CA ALA A 15 12.94 -11.45 46.23
C ALA A 15 11.95 -10.34 45.82
N VAL A 16 12.28 -9.63 44.73
CA VAL A 16 11.36 -8.72 44.06
C VAL A 16 10.50 -9.51 43.08
N ALA A 17 9.23 -9.70 43.46
CA ALA A 17 8.21 -10.24 42.57
C ALA A 17 7.95 -9.30 41.40
N SER A 18 8.37 -9.67 40.20
CA SER A 18 8.01 -8.98 38.95
C SER A 18 6.54 -9.28 38.63
N LYS A 19 5.67 -8.32 38.90
CA LYS A 19 4.33 -8.30 38.31
C LYS A 19 4.48 -7.90 36.84
N SER A 20 4.31 -8.87 35.94
CA SER A 20 4.09 -8.67 34.51
C SER A 20 2.76 -7.90 34.34
N ALA A 21 2.85 -6.61 34.08
CA ALA A 21 1.72 -5.83 33.58
C ALA A 21 1.64 -6.05 32.07
N ALA A 22 0.69 -6.88 31.65
CA ALA A 22 0.27 -6.95 30.26
C ALA A 22 -0.32 -5.57 29.90
N SER A 23 0.37 -4.82 29.03
CA SER A 23 -0.18 -3.60 28.43
C SER A 23 -1.19 -4.03 27.38
N GLU A 24 -2.46 -3.96 27.72
CA GLU A 24 -3.55 -3.98 26.75
C GLU A 24 -3.42 -2.75 25.84
N THR A 25 -3.06 -2.98 24.59
CA THR A 25 -3.19 -1.99 23.52
C THR A 25 -4.68 -1.80 23.24
N PRO A 26 -5.21 -0.56 23.26
CA PRO A 26 -6.62 -0.33 22.99
C PRO A 26 -6.89 -0.66 21.51
N VAL A 27 -7.87 -1.54 21.28
CA VAL A 27 -8.52 -1.75 19.99
C VAL A 27 -9.16 -0.43 19.57
N PRO A 28 -8.98 0.08 18.35
CA PRO A 28 -9.67 1.28 17.90
C PRO A 28 -11.18 1.00 17.86
N GLY A 29 -11.90 1.59 18.80
CA GLY A 29 -13.35 1.55 18.85
C GLY A 29 -13.97 2.25 17.64
N ASP A 30 -15.14 1.76 17.24
CA ASP A 30 -16.09 2.34 16.29
C ASP A 30 -16.32 3.83 16.59
N ASP A 31 -15.63 4.70 15.88
CA ASP A 31 -15.69 6.17 16.06
C ASP A 31 -16.89 6.71 15.24
N LYS A 32 -18.12 6.37 15.71
CA LYS A 32 -19.40 6.80 15.08
C LYS A 32 -19.74 8.28 15.31
N ASP A 33 -18.96 9.02 16.08
CA ASP A 33 -19.25 10.41 16.49
C ASP A 33 -18.27 11.46 15.91
N LYS A 34 -17.44 11.14 14.93
CA LYS A 34 -16.67 12.18 14.22
C LYS A 34 -17.55 12.89 13.21
N ALA A 35 -17.71 14.21 13.38
CA ALA A 35 -18.26 15.08 12.33
C ALA A 35 -17.62 14.73 10.98
N PRO A 36 -18.37 14.71 9.87
CA PRO A 36 -17.82 14.32 8.56
C PRO A 36 -16.58 15.15 8.25
N ALA A 37 -15.45 14.47 8.01
CA ALA A 37 -14.19 15.13 7.73
C ALA A 37 -14.38 16.03 6.49
N LYS A 38 -13.92 17.29 6.61
CA LYS A 38 -14.00 18.24 5.49
C LYS A 38 -13.26 17.69 4.29
N LEU A 39 -13.95 17.57 3.14
CA LEU A 39 -13.36 17.10 1.92
C LEU A 39 -12.50 18.19 1.28
N ARG A 40 -11.29 17.83 0.89
CA ARG A 40 -10.39 18.75 0.17
C ARG A 40 -10.44 18.54 -1.33
N CYS A 41 -10.68 17.31 -1.77
CA CYS A 41 -10.90 16.98 -3.18
C CYS A 41 -12.03 15.95 -3.26
N ALA A 42 -12.97 16.17 -4.17
CA ALA A 42 -13.94 15.15 -4.54
C ALA A 42 -14.10 15.09 -6.06
N ALA A 43 -14.18 13.87 -6.58
CA ALA A 43 -14.60 13.57 -7.93
C ALA A 43 -15.86 12.72 -7.85
N ARG A 44 -16.90 13.05 -8.61
CA ARG A 44 -18.19 12.34 -8.57
C ARG A 44 -18.64 11.98 -9.96
N GLY A 45 -18.86 10.69 -10.21
CA GLY A 45 -19.32 10.14 -11.46
C GLY A 45 -18.41 10.46 -12.64
N VAL A 46 -17.09 10.61 -12.41
CA VAL A 46 -16.16 11.07 -13.43
C VAL A 46 -15.97 10.03 -14.52
N LYS A 47 -16.30 10.41 -15.77
CA LYS A 47 -16.07 9.61 -16.97
C LYS A 47 -15.09 10.28 -17.91
N LYS A 48 -14.26 9.48 -18.58
CA LYS A 48 -13.32 9.92 -19.60
C LYS A 48 -13.11 8.85 -20.65
N SER A 49 -13.19 9.27 -21.91
CA SER A 49 -12.84 8.43 -23.06
C SER A 49 -11.80 9.12 -23.93
N PHE A 50 -10.97 8.35 -24.61
CA PHE A 50 -10.13 8.84 -25.70
C PHE A 50 -10.59 8.17 -27.00
N GLY A 51 -11.17 8.97 -27.88
CA GLY A 51 -11.90 8.44 -29.03
C GLY A 51 -13.06 7.55 -28.59
N THR A 52 -13.07 6.30 -29.03
CA THR A 52 -14.10 5.30 -28.65
C THR A 52 -13.74 4.47 -27.43
N THR A 53 -12.55 4.66 -26.84
CA THR A 53 -12.05 3.85 -25.73
C THR A 53 -12.38 4.50 -24.39
N PRO A 54 -13.29 3.93 -23.58
CA PRO A 54 -13.59 4.43 -22.25
C PRO A 54 -12.45 4.07 -21.29
N ILE A 55 -11.88 5.09 -20.62
CA ILE A 55 -10.79 4.94 -19.66
C ILE A 55 -11.32 5.04 -18.23
N LEU A 56 -12.21 5.99 -17.95
CA LEU A 56 -12.89 6.11 -16.65
C LEU A 56 -14.40 5.95 -16.87
N ARG A 57 -15.03 5.17 -15.99
CA ARG A 57 -16.41 4.70 -16.17
C ARG A 57 -17.32 5.10 -15.01
N GLY A 58 -17.22 6.37 -14.56
CA GLY A 58 -17.99 6.86 -13.42
C GLY A 58 -17.26 6.65 -12.10
N VAL A 59 -16.08 7.27 -11.98
CA VAL A 59 -15.24 7.17 -10.78
C VAL A 59 -15.69 8.18 -9.74
N ASP A 60 -15.89 7.69 -8.52
CA ASP A 60 -16.09 8.48 -7.32
C ASP A 60 -14.81 8.43 -6.46
N LEU A 61 -14.31 9.60 -6.04
CA LEU A 61 -13.14 9.76 -5.20
C LEU A 61 -13.39 10.89 -4.19
N GLU A 62 -13.13 10.64 -2.92
CA GLU A 62 -13.28 11.63 -1.84
C GLU A 62 -12.03 11.62 -0.97
N ILE A 63 -11.34 12.77 -0.92
CA ILE A 63 -10.10 12.93 -0.17
C ILE A 63 -10.31 13.95 0.94
N PRO A 64 -10.27 13.50 2.21
CA PRO A 64 -10.35 14.38 3.36
C PRO A 64 -9.16 15.35 3.43
N GLU A 65 -9.39 16.51 4.05
CA GLU A 65 -8.33 17.49 4.28
C GLU A 65 -7.20 16.89 5.12
N GLY A 66 -5.95 17.12 4.67
CA GLY A 66 -4.74 16.64 5.35
C GLY A 66 -4.46 15.14 5.20
N SER A 67 -5.25 14.41 4.39
CA SER A 67 -5.03 12.97 4.19
C SER A 67 -4.12 12.66 3.00
N PHE A 68 -3.47 11.51 3.06
CA PHE A 68 -2.67 10.93 1.98
C PHE A 68 -3.49 9.84 1.27
N ALA A 69 -4.09 10.19 0.13
CA ALA A 69 -4.84 9.25 -0.70
C ALA A 69 -3.93 8.65 -1.77
N VAL A 70 -3.93 7.33 -1.90
CA VAL A 70 -3.16 6.62 -2.92
C VAL A 70 -4.08 5.90 -3.88
N LEU A 71 -3.90 6.15 -5.17
CA LEU A 71 -4.50 5.39 -6.28
C LEU A 71 -3.53 4.32 -6.76
N VAL A 72 -3.93 3.07 -6.68
CA VAL A 72 -3.14 1.94 -7.13
C VAL A 72 -3.96 1.08 -8.11
N GLY A 73 -3.30 0.37 -9.01
CA GLY A 73 -3.96 -0.50 -9.98
C GLY A 73 -3.02 -0.86 -11.15
N PRO A 74 -3.44 -1.77 -12.04
CA PRO A 74 -2.66 -2.16 -13.22
C PRO A 74 -2.35 -0.99 -14.14
N SER A 75 -1.37 -1.16 -15.01
CA SER A 75 -1.10 -0.20 -16.08
C SER A 75 -2.33 -0.04 -16.98
N GLY A 76 -2.64 1.19 -17.37
CA GLY A 76 -3.78 1.49 -18.24
C GLY A 76 -5.16 1.51 -17.58
N CYS A 77 -5.30 1.28 -16.27
CA CYS A 77 -6.60 1.31 -15.59
C CYS A 77 -7.19 2.71 -15.35
N GLY A 78 -6.49 3.80 -15.72
CA GLY A 78 -7.01 5.17 -15.65
C GLY A 78 -6.45 6.04 -14.53
N LYS A 79 -5.48 5.58 -13.71
CA LYS A 79 -4.91 6.34 -12.57
C LYS A 79 -4.37 7.71 -12.96
N SER A 80 -3.41 7.76 -13.87
CA SER A 80 -2.82 9.02 -14.33
C SER A 80 -3.82 9.89 -15.07
N THR A 81 -4.81 9.28 -15.74
CA THR A 81 -5.92 10.03 -16.37
C THR A 81 -6.75 10.75 -15.30
N LEU A 82 -7.16 10.05 -14.23
CA LEU A 82 -7.90 10.68 -13.14
C LEU A 82 -7.09 11.80 -12.46
N LEU A 83 -5.80 11.55 -12.22
CA LEU A 83 -4.90 12.57 -11.66
C LEU A 83 -4.82 13.81 -12.56
N ARG A 84 -4.69 13.64 -13.89
CA ARG A 84 -4.66 14.74 -14.86
C ARG A 84 -5.99 15.49 -14.96
N LEU A 85 -7.11 14.80 -14.82
CA LEU A 85 -8.44 15.42 -14.71
C LEU A 85 -8.53 16.30 -13.46
N VAL A 86 -8.06 15.84 -12.30
CA VAL A 86 -8.00 16.65 -11.06
C VAL A 86 -7.07 17.84 -11.24
N ALA A 87 -5.94 17.69 -11.94
CA ALA A 87 -5.00 18.75 -12.24
C ALA A 87 -5.55 19.78 -13.28
N GLY A 88 -6.59 19.42 -14.05
CA GLY A 88 -7.11 20.22 -15.16
C GLY A 88 -6.26 20.17 -16.43
N LEU A 89 -5.39 19.16 -16.53
CA LEU A 89 -4.58 18.88 -17.71
C LEU A 89 -5.35 18.11 -18.79
N GLU A 90 -6.46 17.50 -18.39
CA GLU A 90 -7.43 16.82 -19.24
C GLU A 90 -8.83 17.33 -18.90
N GLU A 91 -9.74 17.29 -19.87
CA GLU A 91 -11.14 17.61 -19.68
C GLU A 91 -11.95 16.35 -19.39
N CYS A 92 -12.86 16.46 -18.41
CA CYS A 92 -13.78 15.40 -18.05
C CYS A 92 -14.97 15.38 -19.03
N ASP A 93 -15.37 14.20 -19.48
CA ASP A 93 -16.51 14.06 -20.40
C ASP A 93 -17.81 14.22 -19.62
N GLU A 94 -17.93 13.54 -18.44
CA GLU A 94 -19.04 13.63 -17.52
C GLU A 94 -18.54 13.64 -16.06
N GLY A 95 -19.43 14.04 -15.15
CA GLY A 95 -19.14 14.12 -13.72
C GLY A 95 -18.62 15.48 -13.26
N THR A 96 -18.27 15.57 -11.98
CA THR A 96 -17.83 16.83 -11.36
C THR A 96 -16.56 16.61 -10.53
N ILE A 97 -15.71 17.64 -10.48
CA ILE A 97 -14.50 17.67 -9.65
C ILE A 97 -14.54 18.94 -8.79
N THR A 98 -14.46 18.78 -7.48
CA THR A 98 -14.41 19.90 -6.53
C THR A 98 -13.09 19.91 -5.76
N LEU A 99 -12.53 21.10 -5.52
CA LEU A 99 -11.38 21.32 -4.67
C LEU A 99 -11.73 22.39 -3.62
N ALA A 100 -11.62 22.06 -2.34
CA ALA A 100 -11.99 22.96 -1.23
C ALA A 100 -13.39 23.57 -1.43
N ASP A 101 -14.38 22.72 -1.69
CA ASP A 101 -15.80 23.06 -1.94
C ASP A 101 -16.08 23.90 -3.19
N ARG A 102 -15.05 24.18 -4.01
CA ARG A 102 -15.18 24.90 -5.28
C ARG A 102 -15.24 23.91 -6.44
N ASP A 103 -16.23 24.04 -7.31
CA ASP A 103 -16.26 23.30 -8.58
C ASP A 103 -15.13 23.81 -9.50
N VAL A 104 -14.25 22.86 -9.87
CA VAL A 104 -13.10 23.12 -10.75
C VAL A 104 -13.17 22.32 -12.04
N THR A 105 -14.28 21.65 -12.32
CA THR A 105 -14.45 20.71 -13.43
C THR A 105 -13.99 21.28 -14.77
N ARG A 106 -14.33 22.54 -15.06
CA ARG A 106 -14.01 23.22 -16.32
C ARG A 106 -12.86 24.24 -16.20
N LEU A 107 -12.25 24.37 -15.02
CA LEU A 107 -11.17 25.33 -14.82
C LEU A 107 -9.83 24.81 -15.36
N PRO A 108 -9.02 25.67 -16.01
CA PRO A 108 -7.67 25.31 -16.42
C PRO A 108 -6.74 25.11 -15.20
N PRO A 109 -5.59 24.43 -15.35
CA PRO A 109 -4.67 24.09 -14.25
C PRO A 109 -4.23 25.29 -13.41
N ARG A 110 -4.02 26.45 -14.03
CA ARG A 110 -3.56 27.68 -13.37
C ARG A 110 -4.56 28.20 -12.32
N ASP A 111 -5.85 27.89 -12.48
CA ASP A 111 -6.94 28.41 -11.65
C ASP A 111 -7.42 27.41 -10.61
N ARG A 112 -6.78 26.20 -10.54
CA ARG A 112 -7.17 25.12 -9.61
C ARG A 112 -6.40 25.08 -8.28
N ASP A 113 -5.35 25.87 -8.14
CA ASP A 113 -4.47 25.88 -6.97
C ASP A 113 -3.94 24.47 -6.57
N VAL A 114 -3.46 23.73 -7.54
CA VAL A 114 -2.81 22.42 -7.39
C VAL A 114 -1.32 22.50 -7.69
N ALA A 115 -0.54 21.59 -7.13
CA ALA A 115 0.84 21.37 -7.52
C ALA A 115 1.03 19.90 -7.90
N MET A 116 1.65 19.66 -9.06
CA MET A 116 1.87 18.31 -9.57
C MET A 116 3.35 18.01 -9.68
N VAL A 117 3.73 16.83 -9.20
CA VAL A 117 5.04 16.21 -9.38
C VAL A 117 4.89 15.10 -10.42
N PHE A 118 5.58 15.25 -11.54
CA PHE A 118 5.51 14.32 -12.66
C PHE A 118 6.53 13.20 -12.53
N GLN A 119 6.26 12.07 -13.15
CA GLN A 119 7.16 10.92 -13.24
C GLN A 119 8.55 11.30 -13.78
N SER A 120 8.62 12.22 -14.76
CA SER A 120 9.87 12.70 -15.37
C SER A 120 10.54 13.85 -14.58
N TYR A 121 10.01 14.16 -13.36
CA TYR A 121 10.40 15.33 -12.54
C TYR A 121 10.07 16.68 -13.17
N ALA A 122 10.01 16.79 -14.48
CA ALA A 122 9.72 17.99 -15.29
C ALA A 122 10.52 19.25 -14.84
N LEU A 123 11.79 19.08 -14.46
CA LEU A 123 12.67 20.19 -14.10
C LEU A 123 13.07 20.99 -15.35
N TYR A 124 13.19 22.30 -15.22
CA TYR A 124 13.71 23.17 -16.27
C TYR A 124 15.24 22.95 -16.37
N PRO A 125 15.76 22.36 -17.46
CA PRO A 125 17.14 21.87 -17.50
C PRO A 125 18.19 23.00 -17.56
N HIS A 126 17.78 24.19 -18.00
CA HIS A 126 18.61 25.38 -18.13
C HIS A 126 18.59 26.29 -16.89
N LEU A 127 17.74 26.00 -15.91
CA LEU A 127 17.63 26.73 -14.65
C LEU A 127 18.35 25.99 -13.53
N THR A 128 18.97 26.76 -12.62
CA THR A 128 19.53 26.22 -11.37
C THR A 128 18.43 25.61 -10.49
N VAL A 129 18.81 24.90 -9.44
CA VAL A 129 17.87 24.40 -8.41
C VAL A 129 17.10 25.59 -7.81
N ARG A 130 17.80 26.65 -7.42
CA ARG A 130 17.20 27.89 -6.91
C ARG A 130 16.17 28.46 -7.85
N ASP A 131 16.52 28.58 -9.13
CA ASP A 131 15.63 29.15 -10.14
C ASP A 131 14.44 28.22 -10.44
N ASN A 132 14.65 26.90 -10.44
CA ASN A 132 13.56 25.91 -10.54
C ASN A 132 12.55 26.08 -9.40
N LEU A 133 12.99 26.29 -8.15
CA LEU A 133 12.11 26.46 -7.00
C LEU A 133 11.30 27.74 -7.07
N LYS A 134 11.91 28.87 -7.41
CA LYS A 134 11.25 30.19 -7.39
C LYS A 134 10.39 30.47 -8.62
N PHE A 135 10.67 29.84 -9.78
CA PHE A 135 10.05 30.15 -11.07
C PHE A 135 8.51 30.26 -11.01
N GLY A 136 7.84 29.28 -10.39
CA GLY A 136 6.38 29.30 -10.30
C GLY A 136 5.81 30.41 -9.41
N LEU A 137 6.58 30.90 -8.42
CA LEU A 137 6.22 32.02 -7.57
C LEU A 137 6.41 33.36 -8.27
N GLU A 138 7.50 33.50 -9.02
CA GLU A 138 7.78 34.68 -9.85
C GLU A 138 6.69 34.90 -10.89
N LEU A 139 6.28 33.84 -11.60
CA LEU A 139 5.18 33.91 -12.57
C LEU A 139 3.83 34.36 -11.96
N ARG A 140 3.62 34.10 -10.68
CA ARG A 140 2.42 34.53 -9.92
C ARG A 140 2.56 35.95 -9.36
N GLY A 141 3.68 36.62 -9.57
CA GLY A 141 3.94 37.95 -9.01
C GLY A 141 4.12 37.97 -7.50
N THR A 142 4.56 36.85 -6.90
CA THR A 142 4.80 36.75 -5.44
C THR A 142 5.94 37.75 -5.07
N PRO A 143 5.80 38.53 -3.97
CA PRO A 143 6.85 39.43 -3.51
C PRO A 143 8.18 38.72 -3.24
N ARG A 144 9.30 39.32 -3.60
CA ARG A 144 10.64 38.70 -3.48
C ARG A 144 10.96 38.20 -2.07
N ALA A 145 10.65 38.98 -1.05
CA ALA A 145 10.88 38.58 0.35
C ALA A 145 10.11 37.30 0.73
N GLU A 146 8.89 37.11 0.19
CA GLU A 146 8.11 35.90 0.43
C GLU A 146 8.66 34.72 -0.39
N ILE A 147 9.18 34.96 -1.61
CA ILE A 147 9.86 33.94 -2.41
C ILE A 147 11.09 33.43 -1.65
N ASP A 148 11.95 34.34 -1.20
CA ASP A 148 13.19 33.99 -0.49
C ASP A 148 12.87 33.19 0.76
N LYS A 149 11.89 33.62 1.57
CA LYS A 149 11.42 32.89 2.75
C LYS A 149 10.96 31.46 2.44
N ARG A 150 10.07 31.29 1.45
CA ARG A 150 9.54 29.96 1.06
C ARG A 150 10.62 29.06 0.48
N LEU A 151 11.57 29.64 -0.25
CA LEU A 151 12.70 28.92 -0.81
C LEU A 151 13.61 28.38 0.32
N ASP A 152 13.93 29.22 1.31
CA ASP A 152 14.75 28.81 2.46
C ASP A 152 14.06 27.71 3.28
N GLU A 153 12.77 27.86 3.55
CA GLU A 153 11.97 26.84 4.25
C GLU A 153 11.98 25.51 3.48
N ALA A 154 11.70 25.51 2.18
CA ALA A 154 11.68 24.30 1.36
C ALA A 154 13.09 23.69 1.19
N SER A 155 14.11 24.53 1.03
CA SER A 155 15.49 24.12 0.91
C SER A 155 16.01 23.44 2.19
N ALA A 156 15.70 24.00 3.35
CA ALA A 156 16.03 23.41 4.64
C ALA A 156 15.30 22.08 4.87
N MET A 157 14.00 22.04 4.52
CA MET A 157 13.13 20.86 4.70
C MET A 157 13.61 19.67 3.87
N LEU A 158 14.11 19.90 2.65
CA LEU A 158 14.51 18.88 1.68
C LEU A 158 16.04 18.68 1.59
N GLY A 159 16.83 19.37 2.41
CA GLY A 159 18.28 19.27 2.38
C GLY A 159 18.91 19.75 1.06
N LEU A 160 18.37 20.82 0.44
CA LEU A 160 18.81 21.31 -0.85
C LEU A 160 19.86 22.44 -0.78
N GLY A 161 20.22 22.90 0.42
CA GLY A 161 21.05 24.10 0.63
C GLY A 161 22.35 24.11 -0.19
N THR A 162 23.10 23.00 -0.23
CA THR A 162 24.38 22.86 -0.97
C THR A 162 24.18 22.63 -2.46
N LEU A 163 22.93 22.47 -2.92
CA LEU A 163 22.60 22.14 -4.30
C LEU A 163 21.96 23.31 -5.07
N LEU A 164 21.65 24.43 -4.38
CA LEU A 164 20.84 25.53 -4.92
C LEU A 164 21.38 26.11 -6.23
N ASP A 165 22.69 26.15 -6.41
CA ASP A 165 23.35 26.76 -7.56
C ASP A 165 23.72 25.74 -8.66
N ARG A 166 23.34 24.44 -8.47
CA ARG A 166 23.53 23.38 -9.47
C ARG A 166 22.43 23.35 -10.52
N LEU A 167 22.79 22.86 -11.70
CA LEU A 167 21.84 22.53 -12.77
C LEU A 167 21.30 21.11 -12.61
N PRO A 168 20.09 20.78 -13.10
CA PRO A 168 19.50 19.44 -13.00
C PRO A 168 20.39 18.29 -13.49
N LYS A 169 21.22 18.52 -14.53
CA LYS A 169 22.16 17.52 -15.05
C LYS A 169 23.29 17.13 -14.08
N GLN A 170 23.51 17.95 -13.05
CA GLN A 170 24.55 17.74 -12.02
C GLN A 170 24.00 17.04 -10.77
N LEU A 171 22.73 16.63 -10.79
CA LEU A 171 22.03 16.03 -9.67
C LEU A 171 21.83 14.53 -9.87
N SER A 172 21.86 13.77 -8.76
CA SER A 172 21.41 12.37 -8.75
C SER A 172 19.89 12.26 -8.96
N GLY A 173 19.38 11.06 -9.20
CA GLY A 173 17.92 10.80 -9.34
C GLY A 173 17.13 11.30 -8.13
N GLY A 174 17.53 10.92 -6.91
CA GLY A 174 16.87 11.37 -5.68
C GLY A 174 17.00 12.87 -5.43
N GLN A 175 18.12 13.50 -5.80
CA GLN A 175 18.26 14.95 -5.72
C GLN A 175 17.31 15.66 -6.68
N ARG A 176 17.16 15.16 -7.93
CA ARG A 176 16.16 15.70 -8.87
C ARG A 176 14.75 15.57 -8.34
N GLN A 177 14.43 14.42 -7.70
CA GLN A 177 13.14 14.20 -7.06
C GLN A 177 12.87 15.21 -5.95
N ARG A 178 13.83 15.43 -5.04
CA ARG A 178 13.70 16.43 -3.97
C ARG A 178 13.48 17.85 -4.54
N VAL A 179 14.17 18.20 -5.62
CA VAL A 179 13.94 19.50 -6.29
C VAL A 179 12.52 19.59 -6.88
N ALA A 180 12.02 18.53 -7.52
CA ALA A 180 10.66 18.49 -8.05
C ALA A 180 9.61 18.63 -6.94
N MET A 181 9.82 17.97 -5.80
CA MET A 181 9.00 18.14 -4.60
C MET A 181 9.09 19.57 -4.06
N GLY A 182 10.29 20.16 -4.00
CA GLY A 182 10.49 21.54 -3.58
C GLY A 182 9.69 22.54 -4.40
N ARG A 183 9.65 22.37 -5.72
CA ARG A 183 8.83 23.19 -6.63
C ARG A 183 7.34 23.13 -6.29
N ALA A 184 6.85 21.97 -5.84
CA ALA A 184 5.47 21.81 -5.41
C ALA A 184 5.24 22.48 -4.04
N ILE A 185 6.14 22.26 -3.08
CA ILE A 185 6.03 22.74 -1.69
C ILE A 185 6.03 24.26 -1.58
N VAL A 186 6.94 24.95 -2.30
CA VAL A 186 7.03 26.44 -2.26
C VAL A 186 5.72 27.11 -2.67
N ARG A 187 4.89 26.42 -3.47
CA ARG A 187 3.59 26.94 -3.92
C ARG A 187 2.50 26.90 -2.87
N ARG A 188 2.65 26.05 -1.83
CA ARG A 188 1.63 25.80 -0.78
C ARG A 188 0.25 25.56 -1.37
N PRO A 189 0.07 24.54 -2.22
CA PRO A 189 -1.19 24.33 -2.95
C PRO A 189 -2.29 23.79 -2.05
N THR A 190 -3.55 23.83 -2.54
CA THR A 190 -4.69 23.19 -1.90
C THR A 190 -4.53 21.66 -1.82
N ILE A 191 -3.96 21.04 -2.87
CA ILE A 191 -3.68 19.61 -2.95
C ILE A 191 -2.40 19.34 -3.73
N PHE A 192 -1.61 18.38 -3.26
CA PHE A 192 -0.46 17.83 -3.97
C PHE A 192 -0.88 16.64 -4.82
N LEU A 193 -0.42 16.60 -6.06
CA LEU A 193 -0.67 15.54 -7.02
C LEU A 193 0.67 14.89 -7.41
N PHE A 194 0.79 13.58 -7.24
CA PHE A 194 2.00 12.83 -7.59
C PHE A 194 1.68 11.76 -8.63
N ASP A 195 2.29 11.85 -9.81
CA ASP A 195 2.15 10.88 -10.91
C ASP A 195 3.39 9.97 -10.96
N GLU A 196 3.33 8.82 -10.30
CA GLU A 196 4.40 7.81 -10.21
C GLU A 196 5.80 8.39 -9.92
N PRO A 197 5.98 9.21 -8.89
CA PRO A 197 7.18 10.03 -8.74
C PRO A 197 8.44 9.22 -8.44
N LEU A 198 8.34 7.97 -7.98
CA LEU A 198 9.48 7.12 -7.60
C LEU A 198 9.84 6.07 -8.64
N SER A 199 9.10 5.95 -9.75
CA SER A 199 9.27 4.90 -10.75
C SER A 199 10.65 4.88 -11.44
N ASN A 200 11.32 6.04 -11.53
CA ASN A 200 12.62 6.21 -12.17
C ASN A 200 13.82 6.07 -11.21
N LEU A 201 13.59 5.62 -9.95
CA LEU A 201 14.63 5.41 -8.96
C LEU A 201 14.94 3.91 -8.80
N ASP A 202 16.18 3.60 -8.43
CA ASP A 202 16.55 2.26 -7.99
C ASP A 202 15.86 1.88 -6.67
N ALA A 203 15.83 0.60 -6.33
CA ALA A 203 15.07 0.09 -5.19
C ALA A 203 15.50 0.67 -3.83
N ALA A 204 16.81 0.85 -3.62
CA ALA A 204 17.34 1.37 -2.36
C ALA A 204 16.96 2.85 -2.18
N LEU A 205 17.21 3.66 -3.21
CA LEU A 205 16.85 5.08 -3.21
C LEU A 205 15.33 5.29 -3.13
N ARG A 206 14.55 4.44 -3.79
CA ARG A 206 13.07 4.47 -3.71
C ARG A 206 12.59 4.27 -2.27
N ALA A 207 13.18 3.31 -1.53
CA ALA A 207 12.84 3.06 -0.13
C ALA A 207 13.15 4.28 0.76
N GLU A 208 14.31 4.93 0.56
CA GLU A 208 14.71 6.14 1.29
C GLU A 208 13.75 7.31 1.01
N VAL A 209 13.53 7.63 -0.26
CA VAL A 209 12.68 8.77 -0.67
C VAL A 209 11.22 8.57 -0.26
N ARG A 210 10.71 7.33 -0.26
CA ARG A 210 9.37 7.01 0.24
C ARG A 210 9.19 7.42 1.71
N VAL A 211 10.17 7.10 2.57
CA VAL A 211 10.15 7.51 3.98
C VAL A 211 10.18 9.04 4.10
N GLU A 212 10.99 9.71 3.27
CA GLU A 212 11.04 11.19 3.24
C GLU A 212 9.70 11.80 2.84
N ILE A 213 9.02 11.25 1.82
CA ILE A 213 7.70 11.72 1.38
C ILE A 213 6.69 11.61 2.53
N ARG A 214 6.66 10.48 3.24
CA ARG A 214 5.74 10.30 4.37
C ARG A 214 6.04 11.29 5.50
N ARG A 215 7.29 11.45 5.90
CA ARG A 215 7.72 12.43 6.92
C ARG A 215 7.35 13.87 6.52
N LEU A 216 7.51 14.19 5.25
CA LEU A 216 7.16 15.49 4.71
C LEU A 216 5.65 15.75 4.79
N HIS A 217 4.83 14.78 4.38
CA HIS A 217 3.39 14.86 4.50
C HIS A 217 2.95 15.04 5.96
N ASP A 218 3.49 14.24 6.89
CA ASP A 218 3.16 14.33 8.32
C ASP A 218 3.49 15.70 8.92
N ARG A 219 4.55 16.33 8.44
CA ARG A 219 4.97 17.69 8.84
C ARG A 219 4.09 18.79 8.26
N LEU A 220 3.74 18.67 6.99
CA LEU A 220 2.96 19.68 6.26
C LEU A 220 1.45 19.55 6.49
N LYS A 221 0.97 18.36 6.88
CA LYS A 221 -0.46 18.01 6.94
C LYS A 221 -1.21 18.38 5.66
N ALA A 222 -0.54 18.24 4.53
CA ALA A 222 -1.05 18.65 3.23
C ALA A 222 -1.87 17.52 2.60
N THR A 223 -3.01 17.86 2.01
CA THR A 223 -3.80 16.89 1.27
C THR A 223 -3.02 16.40 0.05
N THR A 224 -2.96 15.10 -0.15
CA THR A 224 -2.16 14.47 -1.20
C THR A 224 -2.96 13.43 -1.96
N LEU A 225 -2.89 13.47 -3.29
CA LEU A 225 -3.31 12.40 -4.19
C LEU A 225 -2.08 11.85 -4.91
N TYR A 226 -1.78 10.59 -4.64
CA TYR A 226 -0.58 9.91 -5.13
C TYR A 226 -0.97 8.74 -6.02
N VAL A 227 -0.38 8.65 -7.18
CA VAL A 227 -0.57 7.56 -8.13
C VAL A 227 0.66 6.68 -8.17
N THR A 228 0.48 5.38 -8.05
CA THR A 228 1.55 4.40 -8.20
C THR A 228 1.02 3.07 -8.76
N HIS A 229 1.92 2.26 -9.30
CA HIS A 229 1.71 0.85 -9.56
C HIS A 229 2.47 -0.05 -8.55
N ASP A 230 3.26 0.55 -7.66
CA ASP A 230 4.03 -0.15 -6.62
C ASP A 230 3.16 -0.36 -5.37
N GLN A 231 2.95 -1.63 -5.02
CA GLN A 231 2.12 -2.02 -3.88
C GLN A 231 2.75 -1.61 -2.55
N VAL A 232 4.08 -1.62 -2.45
CA VAL A 232 4.80 -1.24 -1.21
C VAL A 232 4.64 0.25 -0.96
N GLU A 233 4.72 1.08 -2.02
CA GLU A 233 4.42 2.51 -1.92
C GLU A 233 2.98 2.72 -1.44
N ALA A 234 2.03 2.03 -2.07
CA ALA A 234 0.61 2.15 -1.74
C ALA A 234 0.31 1.76 -0.29
N MET A 235 0.86 0.64 0.18
CA MET A 235 0.64 0.14 1.54
C MET A 235 1.30 0.99 2.63
N THR A 236 2.43 1.66 2.31
CA THR A 236 3.23 2.38 3.31
C THR A 236 2.95 3.88 3.36
N LEU A 237 2.49 4.48 2.26
CA LEU A 237 2.23 5.92 2.18
C LEU A 237 0.77 6.29 2.50
N ALA A 238 -0.19 5.43 2.15
CA ALA A 238 -1.59 5.79 2.19
C ALA A 238 -2.18 5.87 3.61
N ASP A 239 -2.99 6.91 3.86
CA ASP A 239 -4.02 6.88 4.90
C ASP A 239 -5.28 6.20 4.34
N THR A 240 -5.58 6.42 3.05
CA THR A 240 -6.65 5.75 2.31
C THR A 240 -6.13 5.25 0.98
N LEU A 241 -6.33 3.96 0.74
CA LEU A 241 -5.98 3.28 -0.51
C LEU A 241 -7.21 3.15 -1.41
N TRP A 242 -7.04 3.45 -2.68
CA TRP A 242 -8.05 3.31 -3.73
C TRP A 242 -7.51 2.35 -4.79
N VAL A 243 -8.12 1.18 -4.90
CA VAL A 243 -7.74 0.17 -5.91
C VAL A 243 -8.59 0.39 -7.16
N LEU A 244 -7.94 0.75 -8.26
CA LEU A 244 -8.58 1.03 -9.54
C LEU A 244 -8.38 -0.14 -10.50
N ASN A 245 -9.44 -0.55 -11.18
CA ASN A 245 -9.41 -1.58 -12.21
C ASN A 245 -10.40 -1.27 -13.33
N GLY A 246 -9.98 -1.40 -14.59
CA GLY A 246 -10.87 -1.21 -15.75
C GLY A 246 -11.63 0.12 -15.76
N GLY A 247 -11.07 1.19 -15.17
CA GLY A 247 -11.70 2.51 -15.10
C GLY A 247 -12.73 2.67 -13.98
N GLN A 248 -12.79 1.76 -13.01
CA GLN A 248 -13.68 1.81 -11.85
C GLN A 248 -12.90 1.58 -10.55
N VAL A 249 -13.46 2.04 -9.43
CA VAL A 249 -12.92 1.75 -8.09
C VAL A 249 -13.43 0.40 -7.63
N GLU A 250 -12.55 -0.58 -7.48
CA GLU A 250 -12.85 -1.90 -6.96
C GLU A 250 -13.05 -1.91 -5.44
N GLN A 251 -12.17 -1.19 -4.74
CA GLN A 251 -12.21 -1.10 -3.28
C GLN A 251 -11.50 0.16 -2.79
N LYS A 252 -12.01 0.75 -1.70
CA LYS A 252 -11.35 1.79 -0.92
C LYS A 252 -11.33 1.40 0.55
N GLY A 253 -10.30 1.87 1.29
CA GLY A 253 -10.20 1.64 2.74
C GLY A 253 -8.80 1.95 3.26
N ALA A 254 -8.57 1.73 4.53
CA ALA A 254 -7.22 1.73 5.09
C ALA A 254 -6.37 0.62 4.43
N PRO A 255 -5.07 0.84 4.20
CA PRO A 255 -4.25 -0.14 3.47
C PRO A 255 -4.33 -1.56 4.02
N LEU A 256 -4.18 -1.73 5.33
CA LEU A 256 -4.26 -3.05 5.97
C LEU A 256 -5.66 -3.66 5.87
N GLU A 257 -6.72 -2.87 5.98
CA GLU A 257 -8.09 -3.34 5.81
C GLU A 257 -8.33 -3.89 4.39
N VAL A 258 -7.90 -3.13 3.36
CA VAL A 258 -8.02 -3.57 1.97
C VAL A 258 -7.22 -4.84 1.70
N TYR A 259 -6.04 -4.97 2.33
CA TYR A 259 -5.18 -6.14 2.22
C TYR A 259 -5.75 -7.37 2.92
N GLU A 260 -6.23 -7.23 4.16
CA GLU A 260 -6.74 -8.34 4.98
C GLU A 260 -8.18 -8.74 4.62
N ARG A 261 -8.99 -7.79 4.09
CA ARG A 261 -10.39 -7.98 3.71
C ARG A 261 -10.64 -7.57 2.27
N PRO A 262 -10.01 -8.23 1.29
CA PRO A 262 -10.22 -7.91 -0.12
C PRO A 262 -11.65 -8.26 -0.53
N ARG A 263 -12.35 -7.31 -1.17
CA ARG A 263 -13.75 -7.48 -1.60
C ARG A 263 -13.90 -8.35 -2.85
N THR A 264 -12.84 -8.46 -3.65
CA THR A 264 -12.87 -9.23 -4.89
C THR A 264 -11.61 -10.07 -5.05
N LYS A 265 -11.68 -11.13 -5.87
CA LYS A 265 -10.50 -11.91 -6.31
C LYS A 265 -9.44 -11.00 -6.92
N PHE A 266 -9.87 -9.95 -7.65
CA PHE A 266 -8.95 -9.00 -8.25
C PHE A 266 -8.13 -8.29 -7.18
N VAL A 267 -8.75 -7.68 -6.18
CA VAL A 267 -8.05 -6.97 -5.10
C VAL A 267 -7.13 -7.94 -4.32
N ALA A 268 -7.63 -9.15 -4.02
CA ALA A 268 -6.88 -10.18 -3.31
C ALA A 268 -5.58 -10.60 -4.02
N THR A 269 -5.64 -10.75 -5.35
CA THR A 269 -4.49 -11.15 -6.16
C THR A 269 -3.63 -9.98 -6.61
N PHE A 270 -4.20 -8.78 -6.68
CA PHE A 270 -3.46 -7.58 -7.03
C PHE A 270 -2.58 -7.09 -5.88
N LEU A 271 -3.08 -7.15 -4.62
CA LEU A 271 -2.32 -6.74 -3.44
C LEU A 271 -1.62 -7.93 -2.78
N GLY A 272 -0.30 -7.85 -2.71
CA GLY A 272 0.59 -8.84 -2.11
C GLY A 272 1.58 -9.44 -3.12
N SER A 273 2.80 -9.64 -2.65
CA SER A 273 3.88 -10.30 -3.40
C SER A 273 4.57 -11.29 -2.46
N PRO A 274 4.56 -12.58 -2.79
CA PRO A 274 3.89 -13.22 -3.93
C PRO A 274 2.35 -13.11 -3.86
N LYS A 275 1.69 -13.32 -5.01
CA LYS A 275 0.22 -13.22 -5.13
C LYS A 275 -0.50 -14.26 -4.29
N MET A 276 -1.73 -13.92 -3.83
CA MET A 276 -2.63 -14.89 -3.18
C MET A 276 -2.88 -16.10 -4.10
N THR A 277 -2.70 -17.29 -3.57
CA THR A 277 -3.06 -18.54 -4.24
C THR A 277 -4.58 -18.67 -4.30
N MET A 278 -5.12 -18.97 -5.48
CA MET A 278 -6.56 -19.18 -5.72
C MET A 278 -6.79 -20.62 -6.17
N LEU A 279 -7.66 -21.34 -5.45
CA LEU A 279 -7.99 -22.75 -5.69
C LEU A 279 -9.51 -22.92 -5.79
N ASP A 280 -10.00 -23.61 -6.81
CA ASP A 280 -11.40 -23.96 -6.87
C ASP A 280 -11.71 -25.10 -5.89
N GLY A 281 -12.83 -24.99 -5.19
CA GLY A 281 -13.23 -25.94 -4.17
C GLY A 281 -14.70 -25.86 -3.82
N VAL A 282 -15.06 -26.63 -2.80
CA VAL A 282 -16.42 -26.69 -2.26
C VAL A 282 -16.37 -26.61 -0.73
N LEU A 283 -17.43 -26.08 -0.12
CA LEU A 283 -17.61 -26.11 1.32
C LEU A 283 -18.19 -27.47 1.72
N VAL A 284 -17.53 -28.12 2.68
CA VAL A 284 -18.04 -29.36 3.33
C VAL A 284 -18.23 -29.09 4.81
N LYS A 285 -19.22 -29.77 5.41
CA LYS A 285 -19.46 -29.70 6.85
C LYS A 285 -19.08 -31.03 7.51
N GLU A 286 -18.15 -31.01 8.49
CA GLU A 286 -17.67 -32.17 9.22
C GLU A 286 -17.52 -31.79 10.69
N ASP A 287 -18.00 -32.62 11.57
CA ASP A 287 -17.95 -32.44 13.04
C ASP A 287 -18.44 -31.05 13.51
N GLY A 288 -19.46 -30.51 12.82
CA GLY A 288 -20.06 -29.21 13.13
C GLY A 288 -19.28 -28.02 12.62
N ARG A 289 -18.14 -28.20 11.96
CA ARG A 289 -17.29 -27.13 11.38
C ARG A 289 -17.38 -27.16 9.86
N TYR A 290 -17.20 -25.99 9.26
CA TYR A 290 -17.04 -25.90 7.81
C TYR A 290 -15.58 -26.00 7.40
N LEU A 291 -15.34 -26.73 6.31
CA LEU A 291 -14.04 -26.85 5.66
C LEU A 291 -14.18 -26.43 4.21
N ALA A 292 -13.19 -25.71 3.70
CA ALA A 292 -13.02 -25.47 2.28
C ALA A 292 -12.12 -26.57 1.69
N GLU A 293 -12.66 -27.35 0.75
CA GLU A 293 -11.97 -28.50 0.17
C GLU A 293 -11.85 -28.33 -1.34
N GLY A 294 -10.63 -28.36 -1.87
CA GLY A 294 -10.38 -28.24 -3.30
C GLY A 294 -8.92 -27.94 -3.62
N GLY A 295 -8.51 -28.19 -4.86
CA GLY A 295 -7.16 -27.89 -5.34
C GLY A 295 -6.02 -28.61 -4.61
N GLY A 296 -6.31 -29.58 -3.73
CA GLY A 296 -5.32 -30.24 -2.86
C GLY A 296 -5.23 -29.64 -1.45
N VAL A 297 -6.08 -28.69 -1.13
CA VAL A 297 -6.21 -28.09 0.22
C VAL A 297 -7.48 -28.62 0.88
N ARG A 298 -7.41 -28.84 2.20
CA ARG A 298 -8.56 -29.09 3.05
C ARG A 298 -8.38 -28.29 4.34
N ALA A 299 -8.92 -27.08 4.37
CA ALA A 299 -8.71 -26.12 5.44
C ALA A 299 -10.02 -25.82 6.19
N VAL A 300 -9.94 -25.77 7.52
CA VAL A 300 -11.05 -25.26 8.36
C VAL A 300 -11.22 -23.78 8.07
N VAL A 301 -12.47 -23.32 7.94
CA VAL A 301 -12.80 -21.90 7.78
C VAL A 301 -13.29 -21.30 9.10
N ASP A 302 -13.21 -20.00 9.22
CA ASP A 302 -13.67 -19.27 10.41
C ASP A 302 -15.19 -18.99 10.28
N ASP A 303 -15.99 -19.77 11.01
CA ASP A 303 -17.44 -19.69 10.97
C ASP A 303 -17.97 -18.30 11.35
N ASP A 304 -17.32 -17.62 12.30
CA ASP A 304 -17.72 -16.28 12.76
C ASP A 304 -17.54 -15.22 11.66
N ARG A 305 -16.50 -15.38 10.84
CA ARG A 305 -16.22 -14.46 9.72
C ARG A 305 -17.21 -14.59 8.58
N PHE A 306 -17.65 -15.80 8.27
CA PHE A 306 -18.46 -16.07 7.07
C PHE A 306 -19.95 -16.19 7.37
N GLY A 307 -20.35 -16.53 8.60
CA GLY A 307 -21.71 -16.60 9.08
C GLY A 307 -22.68 -17.34 8.14
N SER A 308 -23.76 -16.66 7.74
CA SER A 308 -24.79 -17.22 6.85
C SER A 308 -24.33 -17.49 5.42
N SER A 309 -23.11 -17.09 5.06
CA SER A 309 -22.55 -17.39 3.73
C SER A 309 -22.05 -18.82 3.59
N LEU A 310 -21.95 -19.57 4.71
CA LEU A 310 -21.49 -20.96 4.73
C LEU A 310 -22.66 -21.92 4.50
N GLU A 311 -22.61 -22.64 3.39
CA GLU A 311 -23.56 -23.68 3.02
C GLU A 311 -22.79 -24.89 2.50
N ALA A 312 -23.07 -26.08 3.05
CA ALA A 312 -22.43 -27.32 2.58
C ALA A 312 -22.80 -27.62 1.14
N GLY A 313 -21.80 -27.98 0.32
CA GLY A 313 -21.96 -28.19 -1.12
C GLY A 313 -21.82 -26.93 -1.97
N ARG A 314 -21.68 -25.73 -1.36
CA ARG A 314 -21.45 -24.50 -2.10
C ARG A 314 -20.09 -24.50 -2.78
N GLU A 315 -20.06 -24.23 -4.08
CA GLU A 315 -18.83 -23.97 -4.82
C GLU A 315 -18.19 -22.65 -4.36
N VAL A 316 -16.89 -22.65 -4.14
CA VAL A 316 -16.10 -21.49 -3.70
C VAL A 316 -14.76 -21.46 -4.40
N THR A 317 -14.16 -20.29 -4.49
CA THR A 317 -12.72 -20.17 -4.72
C THR A 317 -12.04 -19.89 -3.38
N ILE A 318 -11.10 -20.75 -3.00
CA ILE A 318 -10.31 -20.67 -1.79
C ILE A 318 -9.11 -19.78 -2.05
N GLY A 319 -8.95 -18.71 -1.28
CA GLY A 319 -7.81 -17.80 -1.35
C GLY A 319 -6.91 -17.96 -0.12
N ILE A 320 -5.61 -18.18 -0.32
CA ILE A 320 -4.63 -18.25 0.77
C ILE A 320 -3.41 -17.43 0.38
N ARG A 321 -2.99 -16.52 1.26
CA ARG A 321 -1.78 -15.75 1.02
C ARG A 321 -0.53 -16.60 1.30
N PRO A 322 0.54 -16.45 0.51
CA PRO A 322 1.79 -17.20 0.70
C PRO A 322 2.38 -17.09 2.10
N HIS A 323 2.30 -15.93 2.75
CA HIS A 323 2.82 -15.72 4.10
C HIS A 323 1.92 -16.29 5.22
N ASP A 324 0.66 -16.61 4.90
CA ASP A 324 -0.27 -17.29 5.81
C ASP A 324 -0.21 -18.81 5.66
N LEU A 325 0.41 -19.31 4.58
CA LEU A 325 0.61 -20.73 4.29
C LEU A 325 2.06 -21.10 4.63
N GLY A 326 2.25 -21.77 5.75
CA GLY A 326 3.57 -22.15 6.25
C GLY A 326 3.70 -23.63 6.51
N LEU A 327 4.91 -24.07 6.93
CA LEU A 327 5.17 -25.44 7.30
C LEU A 327 4.31 -25.84 8.52
N ALA A 328 3.62 -26.97 8.44
CA ALA A 328 2.90 -27.50 9.58
C ALA A 328 3.89 -27.97 10.65
N LYS A 329 3.80 -27.38 11.87
CA LYS A 329 4.63 -27.72 13.03
C LYS A 329 3.89 -28.70 13.92
N ASP A 330 4.61 -29.33 14.85
CA ASP A 330 4.06 -30.34 15.80
C ASP A 330 2.77 -29.80 16.45
N GLY A 331 1.72 -30.61 16.40
CA GLY A 331 0.39 -30.29 16.94
C GLY A 331 -0.50 -29.47 15.99
N THR A 332 0.00 -29.02 14.81
CA THR A 332 -0.79 -28.32 13.82
C THR A 332 -1.29 -29.30 12.75
N ARG A 333 -2.62 -29.29 12.48
CA ARG A 333 -3.18 -30.12 11.41
C ARG A 333 -2.72 -29.59 10.06
N ALA A 334 -2.05 -30.42 9.26
CA ALA A 334 -1.73 -30.11 7.89
C ALA A 334 -3.01 -29.99 7.05
N VAL A 335 -3.10 -28.92 6.25
CA VAL A 335 -4.21 -28.65 5.33
C VAL A 335 -3.90 -29.09 3.90
N ALA A 336 -2.62 -29.27 3.58
CA ALA A 336 -2.13 -29.66 2.26
C ALA A 336 -0.72 -30.25 2.36
N GLU A 337 -0.26 -30.92 1.30
CA GLU A 337 1.12 -31.34 1.10
C GLU A 337 1.66 -30.66 -0.18
N LEU A 338 2.76 -29.92 -0.05
CA LEU A 338 3.42 -29.25 -1.17
C LEU A 338 4.60 -30.09 -1.66
N LYS A 339 4.56 -30.48 -2.94
CA LYS A 339 5.73 -31.02 -3.63
C LYS A 339 6.58 -29.85 -4.10
N VAL A 340 7.71 -29.63 -3.45
CA VAL A 340 8.59 -28.49 -3.67
C VAL A 340 9.33 -28.62 -5.00
N GLU A 341 9.25 -27.58 -5.81
CA GLU A 341 10.04 -27.45 -7.06
C GLU A 341 11.28 -26.58 -6.83
N LEU A 342 11.09 -25.43 -6.17
CA LEU A 342 12.11 -24.42 -5.95
C LEU A 342 11.95 -23.82 -4.55
N VAL A 343 13.08 -23.48 -3.93
CA VAL A 343 13.12 -22.64 -2.72
C VAL A 343 13.84 -21.34 -3.06
N GLU A 344 13.12 -20.23 -2.97
CA GLU A 344 13.62 -18.87 -3.12
C GLU A 344 14.00 -18.33 -1.76
N ALA A 345 15.29 -18.25 -1.44
CA ALA A 345 15.79 -17.75 -0.16
C ALA A 345 16.12 -16.26 -0.25
N LEU A 346 15.45 -15.45 0.56
CA LEU A 346 15.61 -13.98 0.61
C LEU A 346 16.43 -13.52 1.84
N GLY A 347 17.05 -14.46 2.57
CA GLY A 347 17.86 -14.19 3.73
C GLY A 347 17.08 -14.30 5.04
N SER A 348 16.16 -13.40 5.33
CA SER A 348 15.32 -13.41 6.54
C SER A 348 14.14 -14.39 6.45
N GLU A 349 13.69 -14.69 5.23
CA GLU A 349 12.60 -15.60 4.92
C GLU A 349 12.87 -16.32 3.60
N ALA A 350 12.10 -17.34 3.30
CA ALA A 350 12.13 -18.04 2.03
C ALA A 350 10.72 -18.37 1.56
N PHE A 351 10.59 -18.60 0.25
CA PHE A 351 9.36 -19.07 -0.36
C PHE A 351 9.61 -20.42 -1.05
N ALA A 352 8.83 -21.43 -0.66
CA ALA A 352 8.77 -22.71 -1.34
C ALA A 352 7.72 -22.63 -2.45
N HIS A 353 8.16 -22.83 -3.68
CA HIS A 353 7.30 -22.93 -4.85
C HIS A 353 7.10 -24.40 -5.21
N GLY A 354 5.88 -24.78 -5.58
CA GLY A 354 5.59 -26.16 -5.95
C GLY A 354 4.13 -26.38 -6.27
N TRP A 355 3.69 -27.64 -6.22
CA TRP A 355 2.32 -28.05 -6.52
C TRP A 355 1.74 -28.92 -5.40
N LEU A 356 0.45 -28.72 -5.13
CA LEU A 356 -0.32 -29.59 -4.22
C LEU A 356 -0.83 -30.85 -4.94
N ARG A 357 -0.94 -30.81 -6.26
CA ARG A 357 -1.31 -31.91 -7.15
C ARG A 357 -0.55 -31.79 -8.46
N ALA A 358 -0.27 -32.90 -9.11
CA ALA A 358 0.52 -32.94 -10.36
C ALA A 358 -0.02 -32.06 -11.50
N SER A 359 -1.33 -31.77 -11.52
CA SER A 359 -2.00 -30.94 -12.54
C SER A 359 -2.64 -29.66 -11.97
N GLY A 360 -2.29 -29.27 -10.74
CA GLY A 360 -2.83 -28.10 -10.08
C GLY A 360 -2.05 -26.81 -10.39
N PRO A 361 -2.56 -25.64 -9.96
CA PRO A 361 -1.82 -24.40 -10.03
C PRO A 361 -0.58 -24.46 -9.13
N SER A 362 0.45 -23.71 -9.50
CA SER A 362 1.62 -23.50 -8.64
C SER A 362 1.20 -22.78 -7.37
N VAL A 363 1.68 -23.27 -6.24
CA VAL A 363 1.42 -22.75 -4.90
C VAL A 363 2.72 -22.26 -4.30
N VAL A 364 2.64 -21.15 -3.58
CA VAL A 364 3.79 -20.57 -2.88
C VAL A 364 3.48 -20.58 -1.39
N ALA A 365 4.40 -21.12 -0.59
CA ALA A 365 4.33 -21.16 0.86
C ALA A 365 5.55 -20.47 1.47
N ARG A 366 5.33 -19.70 2.53
CA ARG A 366 6.43 -19.07 3.26
C ARG A 366 7.10 -20.09 4.20
N LEU A 367 8.42 -20.03 4.22
CA LEU A 367 9.26 -20.77 5.15
C LEU A 367 10.07 -19.77 6.01
N ASP A 368 10.22 -20.07 7.28
CA ASP A 368 11.21 -19.39 8.11
C ASP A 368 12.62 -19.77 7.62
N ALA A 369 13.62 -18.92 7.90
CA ALA A 369 14.99 -19.12 7.39
C ALA A 369 15.59 -20.48 7.81
N ASP A 370 15.25 -20.97 9.00
CA ASP A 370 15.75 -22.26 9.50
C ASP A 370 15.05 -23.44 8.83
N ASP A 371 13.74 -23.38 8.63
CA ASP A 371 12.96 -24.38 7.91
C ASP A 371 13.44 -24.50 6.44
N ALA A 372 13.75 -23.37 5.81
CA ALA A 372 14.24 -23.31 4.43
C ALA A 372 15.56 -24.05 4.21
N ARG A 373 16.42 -24.15 5.26
CA ARG A 373 17.69 -24.89 5.17
C ARG A 373 17.49 -26.40 5.05
N GLN A 374 16.36 -26.93 5.52
CA GLN A 374 16.04 -28.36 5.54
C GLN A 374 15.22 -28.78 4.32
N VAL A 375 14.47 -27.85 3.71
CA VAL A 375 13.63 -28.09 2.54
C VAL A 375 14.50 -28.14 1.27
N ARG A 376 14.27 -29.15 0.42
CA ARG A 376 14.98 -29.33 -0.85
C ARG A 376 14.00 -29.47 -1.99
N PRO A 377 14.38 -29.06 -3.21
CA PRO A 377 13.62 -29.40 -4.41
C PRO A 377 13.35 -30.91 -4.51
N GLY A 378 12.13 -31.28 -4.84
CA GLY A 378 11.66 -32.67 -4.88
C GLY A 378 11.10 -33.20 -3.56
N SER A 379 11.32 -32.53 -2.41
CA SER A 379 10.70 -32.92 -1.13
C SER A 379 9.20 -32.63 -1.11
N ALA A 380 8.46 -33.40 -0.31
CA ALA A 380 7.06 -33.12 0.05
C ALA A 380 7.03 -32.56 1.46
N ILE A 381 6.39 -31.39 1.64
CA ILE A 381 6.28 -30.72 2.94
C ILE A 381 4.81 -30.51 3.34
N PRO A 382 4.45 -30.81 4.59
CA PRO A 382 3.11 -30.54 5.09
C PRO A 382 2.93 -29.05 5.35
N LEU A 383 1.81 -28.49 4.88
CA LEU A 383 1.47 -27.07 5.04
C LEU A 383 0.31 -26.89 5.98
N ALA A 384 0.30 -25.77 6.70
CA ALA A 384 -0.77 -25.33 7.58
C ALA A 384 -1.16 -23.87 7.29
N VAL A 385 -2.42 -23.55 7.57
CA VAL A 385 -2.98 -22.20 7.54
C VAL A 385 -3.95 -22.03 8.70
N ALA A 386 -3.96 -20.86 9.33
CA ALA A 386 -4.95 -20.53 10.35
C ALA A 386 -6.34 -20.35 9.73
N PRO A 387 -7.44 -20.82 10.35
CA PRO A 387 -8.80 -20.67 9.83
C PRO A 387 -9.18 -19.23 9.48
N SER A 388 -8.77 -18.27 10.30
CA SER A 388 -9.00 -16.83 10.10
C SER A 388 -8.27 -16.23 8.88
N ARG A 389 -7.30 -16.96 8.31
CA ARG A 389 -6.50 -16.54 7.15
C ARG A 389 -6.93 -17.20 5.84
N VAL A 390 -7.96 -18.03 5.88
CA VAL A 390 -8.61 -18.57 4.68
C VAL A 390 -9.60 -17.53 4.14
N HIS A 391 -9.49 -17.22 2.86
CA HIS A 391 -10.43 -16.35 2.15
C HIS A 391 -11.33 -17.19 1.26
N LEU A 392 -12.58 -16.80 1.15
CA LEU A 392 -13.56 -17.44 0.28
C LEU A 392 -14.16 -16.43 -0.68
N PHE A 393 -14.24 -16.81 -1.94
CA PHE A 393 -14.85 -15.98 -2.98
C PHE A 393 -15.89 -16.79 -3.75
N ASP A 394 -16.91 -16.10 -4.20
CA ASP A 394 -17.85 -16.66 -5.16
C ASP A 394 -17.13 -16.92 -6.50
N PRO A 395 -17.20 -18.15 -7.05
CA PRO A 395 -16.43 -18.48 -8.26
C PRO A 395 -16.88 -17.72 -9.51
N LYS A 396 -18.17 -17.34 -9.59
CA LYS A 396 -18.78 -16.69 -10.77
C LYS A 396 -18.61 -15.18 -10.76
N THR A 397 -18.85 -14.55 -9.61
CA THR A 397 -18.79 -13.09 -9.49
C THR A 397 -17.42 -12.58 -9.08
N GLY A 398 -16.59 -13.44 -8.46
CA GLY A 398 -15.31 -13.07 -7.89
C GLY A 398 -15.43 -12.24 -6.60
N VAL A 399 -16.63 -12.06 -6.06
CA VAL A 399 -16.87 -11.30 -4.82
C VAL A 399 -16.54 -12.17 -3.61
N ALA A 400 -15.93 -11.56 -2.60
CA ALA A 400 -15.63 -12.24 -1.35
C ALA A 400 -16.88 -12.59 -0.57
N LEU A 401 -16.87 -13.73 0.11
CA LEU A 401 -17.89 -14.14 1.06
C LEU A 401 -17.54 -13.59 2.46
N GLY A 402 -18.56 -13.33 3.29
CA GLY A 402 -18.33 -12.93 4.70
C GLY A 402 -17.76 -11.51 4.88
N LEU A 403 -18.21 -10.56 4.05
CA LEU A 403 -17.87 -9.13 4.17
C LEU A 403 -18.98 -8.37 4.91
#